data_cb085d8c426eca64b43e95b5b2c51c22
#
_entry.id   cb085d8c426eca64b43e95b5b2c51c22
#
_cell.length_a   1.000
_cell.length_b   1.000
_cell.length_c   1.000
_cell.angle_alpha   90.00
_cell.angle_beta   90.00
_cell.angle_gamma   90.00
#
_symmetry.space_group_name_H-M   'P 1'
#
loop_
_entity.id
_entity.type
_entity.pdbx_description
1 polymer ?
#
loop_
_entity_poly.entity_id
_entity_poly.type
_entity_poly.pdbx_seq_one_letter_code
_entity_poly.pdbx_strand_id
1 'polypeptide(L)'
;NNYRLKWKRTDNFLDGEGIYNGDIGFVTGIDKEENKMSVVFDDVKHVEYEFRQADELELAYAMTVHKSQGSEFPVIVMPMAYFPPMLANRNLLYTGVTRGKQAVVLVGADRMMRAMIDNNRIDQRYSGLSEKLRKFLILENL
;
A
#
# COMPACT_ATOMS: atom_id res chain seq x y z
N ASN A 1 7.49 0.32 -6.40
CA ASN A 1 7.11 1.55 -7.14
C ASN A 1 8.04 1.79 -8.30
N ASN A 2 7.51 1.93 -9.47
CA ASN A 2 8.27 2.38 -10.64
C ASN A 2 7.61 3.64 -11.24
N TYR A 3 8.08 4.82 -10.82
CA TYR A 3 7.54 6.12 -11.23
C TYR A 3 7.83 6.49 -12.70
N ARG A 4 8.75 5.78 -13.35
CA ARG A 4 9.17 6.02 -14.74
C ARG A 4 8.62 4.98 -15.71
N LEU A 5 7.90 3.98 -15.21
CA LEU A 5 7.34 2.95 -16.05
C LEU A 5 6.19 3.53 -16.87
N LYS A 6 6.34 3.47 -18.17
CA LYS A 6 5.34 4.00 -19.09
C LYS A 6 4.18 3.02 -19.24
N TRP A 7 2.99 3.58 -19.30
CA TRP A 7 1.77 2.81 -19.59
C TRP A 7 0.95 3.50 -20.66
N LYS A 8 0.17 2.70 -21.38
CA LYS A 8 -0.80 3.15 -22.37
C LYS A 8 -2.19 2.78 -21.91
N ARG A 9 -3.14 3.69 -22.07
CA ARG A 9 -4.55 3.37 -21.80
C ARG A 9 -5.15 2.65 -23.00
N THR A 10 -5.97 1.63 -22.70
CA THR A 10 -6.67 0.85 -23.72
C THR A 10 -7.93 1.54 -24.23
N ASP A 11 -8.52 2.45 -23.43
CA ASP A 11 -9.80 3.11 -23.73
C ASP A 11 -9.69 4.39 -24.59
N ASN A 12 -8.61 5.15 -24.44
CA ASN A 12 -8.46 6.45 -25.12
C ASN A 12 -7.04 6.70 -25.66
N PHE A 13 -6.16 5.70 -25.62
CA PHE A 13 -4.77 5.74 -26.12
C PHE A 13 -3.89 6.83 -25.47
N LEU A 14 -4.29 7.35 -24.32
CA LEU A 14 -3.44 8.28 -23.57
C LEU A 14 -2.27 7.51 -22.96
N ASP A 15 -1.10 8.11 -23.03
CA ASP A 15 0.10 7.61 -22.39
C ASP A 15 0.30 8.29 -21.04
N GLY A 16 0.92 7.58 -20.11
CA GLY A 16 1.30 8.12 -18.82
C GLY A 16 2.49 7.39 -18.22
N GLU A 17 2.87 7.79 -17.02
CA GLU A 17 4.01 7.22 -16.30
C GLU A 17 3.61 6.92 -14.85
N GLY A 18 4.23 5.90 -14.30
CA GLY A 18 4.16 5.52 -12.89
C GLY A 18 3.17 4.41 -12.59
N ILE A 19 3.70 3.39 -11.92
CA ILE A 19 2.95 2.33 -11.24
C ILE A 19 3.38 2.35 -9.78
N TYR A 20 2.40 2.30 -8.87
CA TYR A 20 2.62 2.58 -7.46
C TYR A 20 2.44 1.34 -6.59
N ASN A 21 2.97 1.39 -5.38
CA ASN A 21 2.73 0.32 -4.40
C ASN A 21 1.24 0.22 -4.07
N GLY A 22 0.71 -0.99 -4.22
CA GLY A 22 -0.71 -1.26 -3.99
C GLY A 22 -1.56 -1.26 -5.25
N ASP A 23 -1.01 -0.82 -6.40
CA ASP A 23 -1.67 -1.01 -7.69
C ASP A 23 -1.76 -2.51 -7.99
N ILE A 24 -2.95 -2.96 -8.37
CA ILE A 24 -3.23 -4.36 -8.72
C ILE A 24 -3.41 -4.46 -10.21
N GLY A 25 -2.74 -5.42 -10.82
CA GLY A 25 -2.84 -5.70 -12.25
C GLY A 25 -2.96 -7.18 -12.55
N PHE A 26 -3.38 -7.49 -13.76
CA PHE A 26 -3.46 -8.84 -14.28
C PHE A 26 -2.43 -9.05 -15.39
N VAL A 27 -1.71 -10.15 -15.34
CA VAL A 27 -0.82 -10.58 -16.41
C VAL A 27 -1.70 -11.03 -17.57
N THR A 28 -1.59 -10.35 -18.70
CA THR A 28 -2.41 -10.62 -19.91
C THR A 28 -1.63 -11.32 -21.01
N GLY A 29 -0.30 -11.29 -20.96
CA GLY A 29 0.55 -11.95 -21.92
C GLY A 29 1.96 -12.17 -21.43
N ILE A 30 2.60 -13.24 -21.91
CA ILE A 30 4.01 -13.54 -21.67
C ILE A 30 4.64 -13.88 -23.01
N ASP A 31 5.60 -13.07 -23.44
CA ASP A 31 6.43 -13.31 -24.62
C ASP A 31 7.82 -13.80 -24.17
N LYS A 32 8.10 -15.07 -24.40
CA LYS A 32 9.36 -15.69 -24.03
C LYS A 32 10.48 -15.39 -25.03
N GLU A 33 10.15 -15.06 -26.27
CA GLU A 33 11.14 -14.74 -27.31
C GLU A 33 11.71 -13.35 -27.08
N GLU A 34 10.82 -12.39 -26.77
CA GLU A 34 11.21 -11.01 -26.45
C GLU A 34 11.56 -10.79 -24.97
N ASN A 35 11.39 -11.81 -24.10
CA ASN A 35 11.55 -11.72 -22.65
C ASN A 35 10.70 -10.60 -22.03
N LYS A 36 9.44 -10.51 -22.44
CA LYS A 36 8.49 -9.49 -21.98
C LYS A 36 7.25 -10.11 -21.38
N MET A 37 6.63 -9.34 -20.52
CA MET A 37 5.37 -9.65 -19.86
C MET A 37 4.45 -8.43 -19.93
N SER A 38 3.21 -8.63 -20.37
CA SER A 38 2.19 -7.61 -20.43
C SER A 38 1.30 -7.68 -19.20
N VAL A 39 1.09 -6.55 -18.55
CA VAL A 39 0.25 -6.41 -17.34
C VAL A 39 -0.73 -5.27 -17.54
N VAL A 40 -1.99 -5.48 -17.18
CA VAL A 40 -3.02 -4.43 -17.21
C VAL A 40 -3.40 -4.08 -15.78
N PHE A 41 -3.22 -2.82 -15.40
CA PHE A 41 -3.62 -2.26 -14.11
C PHE A 41 -4.91 -1.44 -14.25
N ASP A 42 -5.76 -1.49 -13.23
CA ASP A 42 -7.03 -0.75 -13.17
C ASP A 42 -7.93 -1.00 -14.41
N ASP A 43 -7.81 -2.17 -15.04
CA ASP A 43 -8.50 -2.58 -16.27
C ASP A 43 -8.21 -1.72 -17.52
N VAL A 44 -7.37 -0.71 -17.43
CA VAL A 44 -7.12 0.26 -18.50
C VAL A 44 -5.66 0.60 -18.77
N LYS A 45 -4.76 0.50 -17.79
CA LYS A 45 -3.35 0.86 -17.95
C LYS A 45 -2.55 -0.36 -18.42
N HIS A 46 -2.16 -0.38 -19.67
CA HIS A 46 -1.35 -1.45 -20.24
C HIS A 46 0.13 -1.15 -20.09
N VAL A 47 0.86 -2.08 -19.49
CA VAL A 47 2.30 -1.97 -19.19
C VAL A 47 3.04 -3.18 -19.73
N GLU A 48 4.18 -2.95 -20.35
CA GLU A 48 5.13 -4.00 -20.70
C GLU A 48 6.30 -4.01 -19.71
N TYR A 49 6.52 -5.15 -19.08
CA TYR A 49 7.67 -5.43 -18.22
C TYR A 49 8.67 -6.32 -18.97
N GLU A 50 9.94 -5.99 -18.87
CA GLU A 50 10.98 -6.95 -19.19
C GLU A 50 11.09 -7.97 -18.05
N PHE A 51 11.48 -9.23 -18.33
CA PHE A 51 11.60 -10.26 -17.29
C PHE A 51 12.55 -9.87 -16.15
N ARG A 52 13.58 -9.08 -16.42
CA ARG A 52 14.47 -8.54 -15.39
C ARG A 52 13.77 -7.59 -14.40
N GLN A 53 12.61 -7.07 -14.77
CA GLN A 53 11.79 -6.18 -13.92
C GLN A 53 10.70 -6.97 -13.17
N ALA A 54 10.62 -8.30 -13.36
CA ALA A 54 9.61 -9.13 -12.68
C ALA A 54 9.72 -9.06 -11.15
N ASP A 55 10.91 -8.78 -10.61
CA ASP A 55 11.14 -8.59 -9.17
C ASP A 55 10.42 -7.34 -8.60
N GLU A 56 9.94 -6.43 -9.46
CA GLU A 56 9.11 -5.30 -9.06
C GLU A 56 7.64 -5.71 -8.78
N LEU A 57 7.25 -6.91 -9.18
CA LEU A 57 5.90 -7.45 -9.04
C LEU A 57 5.85 -8.52 -7.96
N GLU A 58 4.72 -8.57 -7.27
CA GLU A 58 4.42 -9.62 -6.29
C GLU A 58 3.04 -10.21 -6.57
N LEU A 59 2.83 -11.45 -6.18
CA LEU A 59 1.52 -12.09 -6.30
C LEU A 59 0.50 -11.36 -5.41
N ALA A 60 -0.63 -10.95 -6.00
CA ALA A 60 -1.64 -10.12 -5.35
C ALA A 60 -2.76 -10.92 -4.65
N TYR A 61 -2.55 -12.20 -4.31
CA TYR A 61 -3.53 -12.99 -3.55
C TYR A 61 -3.71 -12.50 -2.11
N ALA A 62 -2.74 -11.78 -1.58
CA ALA A 62 -2.80 -11.05 -0.32
C ALA A 62 -1.82 -9.88 -0.36
N MET A 63 -2.16 -8.81 0.35
CA MET A 63 -1.27 -7.65 0.48
C MET A 63 -1.13 -7.21 1.93
N THR A 64 -0.04 -6.52 2.24
CA THR A 64 0.15 -5.94 3.57
C THR A 64 -0.74 -4.72 3.76
N VAL A 65 -1.10 -4.42 5.01
CA VAL A 65 -1.86 -3.21 5.35
C VAL A 65 -1.14 -1.93 4.87
N HIS A 66 0.20 -1.92 4.89
CA HIS A 66 0.97 -0.77 4.42
C HIS A 66 0.85 -0.57 2.89
N LYS A 67 0.84 -1.64 2.12
CA LYS A 67 0.64 -1.57 0.66
C LYS A 67 -0.80 -1.18 0.28
N SER A 68 -1.78 -1.47 1.13
CA SER A 68 -3.17 -1.08 0.93
C SER A 68 -3.48 0.39 1.27
N GLN A 69 -2.51 1.15 1.78
CA GLN A 69 -2.71 2.55 2.11
C GLN A 69 -3.04 3.37 0.85
N GLY A 70 -4.12 4.14 0.91
CA GLY A 70 -4.64 4.90 -0.23
C GLY A 70 -5.65 4.14 -1.09
N SER A 71 -5.68 2.80 -1.00
CA SER A 71 -6.65 1.96 -1.72
C SER A 71 -7.85 1.62 -0.84
N GLU A 72 -8.97 1.29 -1.47
CA GLU A 72 -10.20 0.87 -0.80
C GLU A 72 -10.76 -0.37 -1.52
N PHE A 73 -11.35 -1.27 -0.76
CA PHE A 73 -11.85 -2.56 -1.26
C PHE A 73 -13.29 -2.78 -0.81
N PRO A 74 -14.12 -3.45 -1.62
CA PRO A 74 -15.48 -3.78 -1.20
C PRO A 74 -15.50 -4.57 0.10
N VAL A 75 -14.65 -5.59 0.22
CA VAL A 75 -14.56 -6.45 1.40
C VAL A 75 -13.10 -6.65 1.78
N ILE A 76 -12.81 -6.59 3.07
CA ILE A 76 -11.51 -6.92 3.64
C ILE A 76 -11.63 -8.20 4.46
N VAL A 77 -10.72 -9.12 4.24
CA VAL A 77 -10.51 -10.28 5.12
C VAL A 77 -9.13 -10.14 5.75
N MET A 78 -9.10 -9.97 7.08
CA MET A 78 -7.86 -9.71 7.81
C MET A 78 -7.61 -10.82 8.84
N PRO A 79 -6.50 -11.57 8.73
CA PRO A 79 -6.18 -12.61 9.69
C PRO A 79 -5.71 -11.99 11.02
N MET A 80 -6.32 -12.41 12.13
CA MET A 80 -5.92 -12.08 13.50
C MET A 80 -5.03 -13.19 14.07
N ALA A 81 -3.86 -13.35 13.47
CA ALA A 81 -2.85 -14.31 13.90
C ALA A 81 -1.84 -13.68 14.87
N TYR A 82 -0.81 -14.43 15.24
CA TYR A 82 0.29 -13.87 16.01
C TYR A 82 1.10 -12.90 15.14
N PHE A 83 1.20 -11.67 15.60
CA PHE A 83 2.06 -10.63 14.99
C PHE A 83 3.17 -10.23 15.95
N PRO A 84 4.33 -9.81 15.45
CA PRO A 84 5.35 -9.18 16.28
C PRO A 84 4.75 -8.01 17.07
N PRO A 85 5.02 -7.86 18.38
CA PRO A 85 4.40 -6.82 19.21
C PRO A 85 4.57 -5.39 18.68
N MET A 86 5.65 -5.13 17.94
CA MET A 86 5.90 -3.82 17.32
C MET A 86 4.89 -3.49 16.21
N LEU A 87 4.38 -4.50 15.50
CA LEU A 87 3.39 -4.34 14.44
C LEU A 87 1.96 -4.46 14.95
N ALA A 88 1.75 -5.21 16.04
CA ALA A 88 0.43 -5.47 16.62
C ALA A 88 -0.07 -4.24 17.40
N ASN A 89 -0.36 -3.13 16.74
CA ASN A 89 -0.83 -1.90 17.35
C ASN A 89 -2.18 -1.44 16.78
N ARG A 90 -2.83 -0.52 17.50
CA ARG A 90 -4.14 0.03 17.16
C ARG A 90 -4.14 0.71 15.79
N ASN A 91 -3.07 1.42 15.44
CA ASN A 91 -3.00 2.16 14.17
C ASN A 91 -2.99 1.22 12.97
N LEU A 92 -2.28 0.08 13.06
CA LEU A 92 -2.28 -0.92 11.99
C LEU A 92 -3.67 -1.54 11.83
N LEU A 93 -4.32 -1.91 12.94
CA LEU A 93 -5.69 -2.45 12.90
C LEU A 93 -6.65 -1.43 12.28
N TYR A 94 -6.62 -0.17 12.73
CA TYR A 94 -7.44 0.91 12.21
C TYR A 94 -7.22 1.11 10.71
N THR A 95 -5.94 1.19 10.28
CA THR A 95 -5.61 1.37 8.87
C THR A 95 -6.16 0.23 8.00
N GLY A 96 -6.04 -1.02 8.46
CA GLY A 96 -6.58 -2.17 7.73
C GLY A 96 -8.11 -2.16 7.66
N VAL A 97 -8.78 -1.94 8.78
CA VAL A 97 -10.26 -1.93 8.86
C VAL A 97 -10.87 -0.82 8.00
N THR A 98 -10.25 0.37 7.99
CA THR A 98 -10.74 1.50 7.19
C THR A 98 -10.54 1.37 5.69
N ARG A 99 -9.91 0.29 5.20
CA ARG A 99 -9.85 -0.03 3.76
C ARG A 99 -11.12 -0.70 3.24
N GLY A 100 -11.98 -1.23 4.12
CA GLY A 100 -13.22 -1.91 3.73
C GLY A 100 -14.38 -0.94 3.55
N LYS A 101 -15.04 -0.97 2.37
CA LYS A 101 -16.22 -0.15 2.06
C LYS A 101 -17.53 -0.76 2.55
N GLN A 102 -17.71 -2.06 2.35
CA GLN A 102 -18.96 -2.76 2.61
C GLN A 102 -18.87 -3.68 3.82
N ALA A 103 -17.77 -4.44 3.92
CA ALA A 103 -17.58 -5.37 5.01
C ALA A 103 -16.10 -5.56 5.37
N VAL A 104 -15.87 -5.88 6.64
CA VAL A 104 -14.57 -6.31 7.16
C VAL A 104 -14.77 -7.59 7.96
N VAL A 105 -14.04 -8.63 7.60
CA VAL A 105 -14.06 -9.92 8.27
C VAL A 105 -12.72 -10.13 8.98
N LEU A 106 -12.73 -10.19 10.30
CA LEU A 106 -11.57 -10.51 11.11
C LEU A 106 -11.58 -12.00 11.43
N VAL A 107 -10.54 -12.72 11.01
CA VAL A 107 -10.45 -14.19 11.14
C VAL A 107 -9.32 -14.55 12.08
N GLY A 108 -9.65 -15.13 13.23
CA GLY A 108 -8.63 -15.59 14.17
C GLY A 108 -9.00 -15.37 15.63
N ALA A 109 -7.98 -15.15 16.49
CA ALA A 109 -8.17 -15.07 17.93
C ALA A 109 -8.60 -13.66 18.38
N ASP A 110 -9.76 -13.57 19.04
CA ASP A 110 -10.29 -12.32 19.64
C ASP A 110 -9.27 -11.64 20.57
N ARG A 111 -8.47 -12.42 21.31
CA ARG A 111 -7.39 -11.90 22.15
C ARG A 111 -6.37 -11.06 21.38
N MET A 112 -6.10 -11.38 20.10
CA MET A 112 -5.14 -10.63 19.29
C MET A 112 -5.75 -9.29 18.87
N MET A 113 -7.01 -9.26 18.48
CA MET A 113 -7.72 -8.02 18.18
C MET A 113 -7.74 -7.10 19.41
N ARG A 114 -8.07 -7.62 20.60
CA ARG A 114 -8.07 -6.85 21.85
C ARG A 114 -6.68 -6.31 22.16
N ALA A 115 -5.63 -7.14 22.04
CA ALA A 115 -4.26 -6.72 22.26
C ALA A 115 -3.84 -5.58 21.31
N MET A 116 -4.27 -5.62 20.05
CA MET A 116 -4.02 -4.52 19.10
C MET A 116 -4.79 -3.25 19.48
N ILE A 117 -6.05 -3.37 19.92
CA ILE A 117 -6.86 -2.23 20.38
C ILE A 117 -6.23 -1.55 21.58
N ASP A 118 -5.73 -2.34 22.54
CA ASP A 118 -5.13 -1.84 23.78
C ASP A 118 -3.73 -1.26 23.55
N ASN A 119 -3.02 -1.74 22.51
CA ASN A 119 -1.70 -1.25 22.16
C ASN A 119 -1.76 0.09 21.40
N ASN A 120 -1.78 1.17 22.16
CA ASN A 120 -1.75 2.55 21.63
C ASN A 120 -0.32 3.11 21.56
N ARG A 121 0.66 2.28 21.29
CA ARG A 121 2.05 2.70 21.19
C ARG A 121 2.23 3.57 19.95
N ILE A 122 2.57 4.83 20.16
CA ILE A 122 2.93 5.77 19.09
C ILE A 122 4.45 5.89 19.13
N ASP A 123 5.09 5.51 18.02
CA ASP A 123 6.51 5.77 17.86
C ASP A 123 6.72 7.28 17.80
N GLN A 124 7.42 7.82 18.79
CA GLN A 124 7.75 9.23 18.83
C GLN A 124 8.72 9.55 17.67
N ARG A 125 8.24 10.37 16.75
CA ARG A 125 9.12 10.90 15.71
C ARG A 125 10.00 11.97 16.31
N TYR A 126 11.29 11.72 16.39
CA TYR A 126 12.29 12.72 16.77
C TYR A 126 12.47 13.72 15.62
N SER A 127 11.53 14.66 15.49
CA SER A 127 11.66 15.75 14.52
C SER A 127 12.03 17.04 15.27
N GLY A 128 13.00 17.79 14.75
CA GLY A 128 13.36 19.11 15.27
C GLY A 128 12.34 20.22 14.93
N LEU A 129 11.16 19.86 14.41
CA LEU A 129 10.13 20.82 13.96
C LEU A 129 9.64 21.71 15.11
N SER A 130 9.32 21.10 16.26
CA SER A 130 8.83 21.85 17.43
C SER A 130 9.86 22.89 17.91
N GLU A 131 11.14 22.53 17.92
CA GLU A 131 12.22 23.44 18.31
C GLU A 131 12.41 24.56 17.26
N LYS A 132 12.36 24.22 15.98
CA LYS A 132 12.43 25.22 14.90
C LYS A 132 11.28 26.20 14.94
N LEU A 133 10.05 25.72 15.16
CA LEU A 133 8.87 26.58 15.28
C LEU A 133 8.97 27.52 16.49
N ARG A 134 9.45 27.03 17.64
CA ARG A 134 9.66 27.90 18.82
C ARG A 134 10.70 28.98 18.53
N LYS A 135 11.80 28.67 17.86
CA LYS A 135 12.81 29.67 17.48
C LYS A 135 12.22 30.73 16.50
N PHE A 136 11.39 30.32 15.56
CA PHE A 136 10.72 31.23 14.63
C PHE A 136 9.79 32.20 15.36
N LEU A 137 8.93 31.70 16.25
CA LEU A 137 7.98 32.51 17.02
C LEU A 137 8.67 33.50 17.98
N ILE A 138 9.86 33.19 18.47
CA ILE A 138 10.65 34.13 19.30
C ILE A 138 11.25 35.25 18.43
N LEU A 139 11.63 34.96 17.19
CA LEU A 139 12.19 35.96 16.26
C LEU A 139 11.15 36.93 15.69
N GLU A 140 9.88 36.54 15.60
CA GLU A 140 8.79 37.42 15.16
C GLU A 140 8.28 38.37 16.26
N ASN A 141 8.66 38.15 17.51
CA ASN A 141 8.30 38.98 18.65
C ASN A 141 9.42 39.90 19.14
N LEU A 142 10.50 40.05 18.37
CA LEU A 142 11.59 41.01 18.55
C LEU A 142 11.56 42.08 17.47
#